data_f60a38ff1a41ff7b166cad008b8377c4
#
_entry.id   f60a38ff1a41ff7b166cad008b8377c4
#
_cell.length_a   1.000
_cell.length_b   1.000
_cell.length_c   1.000
_cell.angle_alpha   90.00
_cell.angle_beta   90.00
_cell.angle_gamma   90.00
#
_symmetry.space_group_name_H-M   'P 1'
#
loop_
_entity.id
_entity.type
_entity.pdbx_description
1 polymer ?
#
loop_
_entity_poly.entity_id
_entity_poly.type
_entity_poly.pdbx_seq_one_letter_code
_entity_poly.pdbx_strand_id
1 'polypeptide(L)'
;MESLNKFKLLMAEIGEVLKATSVVQFENGYWVIEYGESELVWIYYHVEDDSFTLSAEAGNIQEQDQLELFKFFLHFNALGQEQRTVKTALSGKGDSCMLLGDHSATSLSTLDFSGIFFSFAEQLIHWRYLLKSWPTATSEDKQKMQENISFMNPHLVRA
;
A
#
# COMPACT_ATOMS: atom_id res chain seq x y z
N MET A 1 2.49 16.19 -19.88
CA MET A 1 2.19 15.17 -20.93
C MET A 1 3.33 14.18 -21.14
N GLU A 2 4.56 14.61 -21.19
CA GLU A 2 5.72 13.72 -21.39
C GLU A 2 5.91 12.72 -20.24
N SER A 3 5.82 13.15 -19.00
CA SER A 3 5.95 12.29 -17.81
C SER A 3 4.86 11.23 -17.73
N LEU A 4 3.60 11.57 -18.00
CA LEU A 4 2.52 10.58 -18.05
C LEU A 4 2.75 9.53 -19.15
N ASN A 5 3.28 9.92 -20.30
CA ASN A 5 3.57 8.98 -21.37
C ASN A 5 4.72 8.02 -21.00
N LYS A 6 5.74 8.51 -20.31
CA LYS A 6 6.80 7.66 -19.76
C LYS A 6 6.24 6.66 -18.73
N PHE A 7 5.36 7.12 -17.86
CA PHE A 7 4.71 6.25 -16.88
C PHE A 7 3.81 5.20 -17.54
N LYS A 8 3.08 5.56 -18.61
CA LYS A 8 2.30 4.61 -19.42
C LYS A 8 3.18 3.52 -20.05
N LEU A 9 4.35 3.88 -20.57
CA LEU A 9 5.29 2.90 -21.10
C LEU A 9 5.81 1.96 -20.02
N LEU A 10 6.16 2.50 -18.84
CA LEU A 10 6.55 1.70 -17.71
C LEU A 10 5.45 0.70 -17.32
N MET A 11 4.20 1.16 -17.25
CA MET A 11 3.05 0.30 -16.90
C MET A 11 2.79 -0.78 -17.97
N ALA A 12 3.10 -0.53 -19.22
CA ALA A 12 2.99 -1.52 -20.28
C ALA A 12 4.02 -2.67 -20.15
N GLU A 13 5.18 -2.39 -19.57
CA GLU A 13 6.29 -3.35 -19.41
C GLU A 13 6.27 -4.06 -18.05
N ILE A 14 5.69 -3.43 -17.03
CA ILE A 14 5.82 -3.89 -15.64
C ILE A 14 5.18 -5.25 -15.38
N GLY A 15 4.17 -5.64 -16.14
CA GLY A 15 3.46 -6.90 -15.97
C GLY A 15 4.38 -8.13 -16.01
N GLU A 16 5.33 -8.16 -16.93
CA GLU A 16 6.32 -9.26 -17.02
C GLU A 16 7.28 -9.25 -15.84
N VAL A 17 7.75 -8.07 -15.43
CA VAL A 17 8.70 -7.91 -14.32
C VAL A 17 8.09 -8.36 -13.00
N LEU A 18 6.83 -8.01 -12.76
CA LEU A 18 6.08 -8.40 -11.55
C LEU A 18 5.52 -9.82 -11.62
N LYS A 19 5.55 -10.46 -12.78
CA LYS A 19 4.80 -11.70 -13.05
C LYS A 19 3.31 -11.54 -12.70
N ALA A 20 2.78 -10.36 -13.04
CA ALA A 20 1.39 -10.02 -12.80
C ALA A 20 0.46 -10.85 -13.69
N THR A 21 -0.71 -11.19 -13.17
CA THR A 21 -1.78 -11.83 -13.95
C THR A 21 -2.34 -10.87 -14.99
N SER A 22 -2.52 -9.61 -14.60
CA SER A 22 -2.95 -8.54 -15.50
C SER A 22 -2.50 -7.16 -15.02
N VAL A 23 -2.33 -6.26 -15.99
CA VAL A 23 -2.16 -4.82 -15.76
C VAL A 23 -3.15 -4.11 -16.66
N VAL A 24 -4.17 -3.50 -16.06
CA VAL A 24 -5.27 -2.88 -16.80
C VAL A 24 -5.32 -1.39 -16.52
N GLN A 25 -5.34 -0.59 -17.57
CA GLN A 25 -5.60 0.84 -17.47
C GLN A 25 -7.10 1.10 -17.56
N PHE A 26 -7.69 1.74 -16.54
CA PHE A 26 -9.11 2.12 -16.52
C PHE A 26 -9.34 3.50 -17.12
N GLU A 27 -8.53 4.47 -16.69
CA GLU A 27 -8.59 5.86 -17.14
C GLU A 27 -7.17 6.42 -17.29
N ASN A 28 -7.05 7.62 -17.83
CA ASN A 28 -5.76 8.30 -17.87
C ASN A 28 -5.21 8.48 -16.46
N GLY A 29 -4.06 7.88 -16.20
CA GLY A 29 -3.40 7.94 -14.90
C GLY A 29 -3.91 6.94 -13.87
N TYR A 30 -4.77 5.98 -14.27
CA TYR A 30 -5.34 5.00 -13.34
C TYR A 30 -5.18 3.57 -13.84
N TRP A 31 -4.54 2.71 -13.04
CA TRP A 31 -4.31 1.30 -13.36
C TRP A 31 -4.68 0.38 -12.21
N VAL A 32 -4.91 -0.88 -12.54
CA VAL A 32 -5.01 -1.99 -11.60
C VAL A 32 -4.03 -3.06 -11.99
N ILE A 33 -3.23 -3.51 -11.05
CA ILE A 33 -2.37 -4.68 -11.17
C ILE A 33 -3.01 -5.82 -10.38
N GLU A 34 -3.28 -6.93 -11.07
CA GLU A 34 -3.66 -8.19 -10.47
C GLU A 34 -2.43 -9.10 -10.40
N TYR A 35 -2.15 -9.66 -9.22
CA TYR A 35 -1.00 -10.54 -9.00
C TYR A 35 -1.33 -11.64 -7.99
N GLY A 36 -0.51 -12.69 -7.94
CA GLY A 36 -0.71 -13.81 -7.03
C GLY A 36 -2.09 -14.48 -7.21
N GLU A 37 -2.75 -14.75 -6.11
CA GLU A 37 -4.09 -15.35 -6.08
C GLU A 37 -5.19 -14.27 -6.11
N SER A 38 -5.28 -13.51 -7.21
CA SER A 38 -6.27 -12.44 -7.42
C SER A 38 -6.12 -11.25 -6.46
N GLU A 39 -4.89 -10.91 -6.08
CA GLU A 39 -4.60 -9.73 -5.31
C GLU A 39 -4.59 -8.48 -6.21
N LEU A 40 -5.25 -7.42 -5.77
CA LEU A 40 -5.40 -6.18 -6.53
C LEU A 40 -4.65 -5.03 -5.87
N VAL A 41 -3.82 -4.35 -6.63
CA VAL A 41 -3.23 -3.06 -6.26
C VAL A 41 -3.62 -2.01 -7.29
N TRP A 42 -4.20 -0.94 -6.81
CA TRP A 42 -4.58 0.22 -7.59
C TRP A 42 -3.42 1.20 -7.66
N ILE A 43 -3.22 1.81 -8.82
CA ILE A 43 -2.17 2.79 -9.05
C ILE A 43 -2.80 4.04 -9.62
N TYR A 44 -2.53 5.15 -8.98
CA TYR A 44 -2.95 6.46 -9.45
C TYR A 44 -1.72 7.36 -9.69
N TYR A 45 -1.56 7.86 -10.90
CA TYR A 45 -0.49 8.76 -11.28
C TYR A 45 -0.94 10.22 -11.19
N HIS A 46 -0.19 11.02 -10.47
CA HIS A 46 -0.43 12.44 -10.25
C HIS A 46 0.44 13.26 -11.22
N VAL A 47 -0.21 13.81 -12.25
CA VAL A 47 0.49 14.54 -13.33
C VAL A 47 1.19 15.80 -12.82
N GLU A 48 0.60 16.46 -11.82
CA GLU A 48 1.09 17.74 -11.29
C GLU A 48 2.43 17.60 -10.56
N ASP A 49 2.60 16.51 -9.84
CA ASP A 49 3.77 16.29 -8.99
C ASP A 49 4.76 15.27 -9.55
N ASP A 50 4.47 14.68 -10.71
CA ASP A 50 5.21 13.52 -11.25
C ASP A 50 5.41 12.43 -10.18
N SER A 51 4.30 12.03 -9.58
CA SER A 51 4.25 11.04 -8.50
C SER A 51 3.15 10.00 -8.74
N PHE A 52 3.15 8.93 -7.96
CA PHE A 52 2.09 7.94 -8.03
C PHE A 52 1.77 7.40 -6.63
N THR A 53 0.52 6.96 -6.45
CA THR A 53 0.05 6.30 -5.24
C THR A 53 -0.30 4.85 -5.56
N LEU A 54 0.25 3.92 -4.78
CA LEU A 54 -0.23 2.55 -4.69
C LEU A 54 -1.34 2.49 -3.63
N SER A 55 -2.40 1.76 -3.91
CA SER A 55 -3.54 1.64 -3.01
C SER A 55 -4.08 0.22 -3.03
N ALA A 56 -4.34 -0.35 -1.86
CA ALA A 56 -4.97 -1.66 -1.73
C ALA A 56 -5.82 -1.74 -0.46
N GLU A 57 -6.87 -2.55 -0.52
CA GLU A 57 -7.66 -2.86 0.66
C GLU A 57 -6.90 -3.83 1.56
N ALA A 58 -6.71 -3.42 2.82
CA ALA A 58 -6.05 -4.24 3.83
C ALA A 58 -7.04 -5.14 4.59
N GLY A 59 -8.30 -4.75 4.72
CA GLY A 59 -9.34 -5.58 5.33
C GLY A 59 -10.46 -4.78 5.96
N ASN A 60 -11.48 -5.50 6.40
CA ASN A 60 -12.67 -4.94 7.05
C ASN A 60 -12.39 -4.62 8.51
N ILE A 61 -13.10 -3.62 9.02
CA ILE A 61 -13.06 -3.18 10.41
C ILE A 61 -14.43 -3.45 11.01
N GLN A 62 -14.47 -4.26 12.05
CA GLN A 62 -15.71 -4.52 12.77
C GLN A 62 -16.08 -3.33 13.67
N GLU A 63 -17.36 -3.06 13.83
CA GLU A 63 -17.86 -1.88 14.57
C GLU A 63 -17.28 -1.78 15.99
N GLN A 64 -17.21 -2.92 16.70
CA GLN A 64 -16.65 -2.98 18.04
C GLN A 64 -15.14 -2.67 18.12
N ASP A 65 -14.41 -2.81 17.02
CA ASP A 65 -12.96 -2.61 16.96
C ASP A 65 -12.58 -1.21 16.44
N GLN A 66 -13.54 -0.45 15.94
CA GLN A 66 -13.28 0.83 15.26
C GLN A 66 -12.49 1.81 16.13
N LEU A 67 -12.87 1.98 17.39
CA LEU A 67 -12.22 2.97 18.25
C LEU A 67 -10.72 2.66 18.46
N GLU A 68 -10.38 1.43 18.76
CA GLU A 68 -8.99 1.01 18.95
C GLU A 68 -8.18 1.09 17.66
N LEU A 69 -8.74 0.58 16.56
CA LEU A 69 -8.07 0.56 15.27
C LEU A 69 -7.89 1.97 14.70
N PHE A 70 -8.88 2.84 14.80
CA PHE A 70 -8.75 4.22 14.32
C PHE A 70 -7.69 5.00 15.10
N LYS A 71 -7.62 4.83 16.41
CA LYS A 71 -6.53 5.39 17.22
C LYS A 71 -5.16 4.87 16.77
N PHE A 72 -5.08 3.57 16.53
CA PHE A 72 -3.84 2.97 16.04
C PHE A 72 -3.45 3.50 14.66
N PHE A 73 -4.38 3.60 13.71
CA PHE A 73 -4.12 4.12 12.37
C PHE A 73 -3.62 5.57 12.40
N LEU A 74 -4.28 6.42 13.20
CA LEU A 74 -3.85 7.82 13.35
C LEU A 74 -2.46 7.91 13.98
N HIS A 75 -2.19 7.11 14.99
CA HIS A 75 -0.89 7.05 15.63
C HIS A 75 0.20 6.53 14.66
N PHE A 76 -0.10 5.47 13.93
CA PHE A 76 0.78 4.94 12.89
C PHE A 76 1.10 5.99 11.82
N ASN A 77 0.10 6.71 11.32
CA ASN A 77 0.29 7.75 10.31
C ASN A 77 1.11 8.94 10.84
N ALA A 78 1.00 9.26 12.13
CA ALA A 78 1.74 10.34 12.77
C ALA A 78 3.20 9.98 13.04
N LEU A 79 3.48 8.71 13.39
CA LEU A 79 4.82 8.23 13.67
C LEU A 79 5.62 8.08 12.38
N GLY A 80 6.58 8.97 12.16
CA GLY A 80 7.57 8.80 11.10
C GLY A 80 7.12 9.22 9.71
N GLN A 81 6.43 10.36 9.60
CA GLN A 81 6.07 10.96 8.30
C GLN A 81 7.27 11.07 7.33
N GLU A 82 8.47 11.27 7.86
CA GLU A 82 9.69 11.40 7.04
C GLU A 82 10.29 10.06 6.60
N GLN A 83 9.90 8.95 7.22
CA GLN A 83 10.56 7.65 7.02
C GLN A 83 9.62 6.56 6.49
N ARG A 84 8.33 6.81 6.38
CA ARG A 84 7.35 5.82 5.95
C ARG A 84 6.83 6.09 4.57
N THR A 85 6.85 5.04 3.77
CA THR A 85 6.31 5.04 2.41
C THR A 85 4.84 4.65 2.37
N VAL A 86 4.26 4.17 3.48
CA VAL A 86 2.86 3.77 3.55
C VAL A 86 2.12 4.49 4.67
N LYS A 87 0.84 4.71 4.44
CA LYS A 87 -0.12 5.26 5.38
C LYS A 87 -1.43 4.48 5.31
N THR A 88 -2.22 4.56 6.36
CA THR A 88 -3.57 3.97 6.41
C THR A 88 -4.62 5.00 6.11
N ALA A 89 -5.70 4.57 5.48
CA ALA A 89 -6.90 5.36 5.25
C ALA A 89 -8.14 4.49 5.41
N LEU A 90 -9.30 5.12 5.53
CA LEU A 90 -10.58 4.43 5.58
C LEU A 90 -11.24 4.47 4.21
N SER A 91 -11.94 3.40 3.83
CA SER A 91 -12.86 3.43 2.69
C SER A 91 -14.05 4.35 2.96
N GLY A 92 -14.80 4.71 1.92
CA GLY A 92 -15.84 5.72 1.98
C GLY A 92 -16.90 5.54 3.08
N LYS A 93 -17.11 4.32 3.59
CA LYS A 93 -18.02 4.02 4.70
C LYS A 93 -17.33 3.91 6.07
N GLY A 94 -16.00 3.95 6.11
CA GLY A 94 -15.23 3.80 7.33
C GLY A 94 -15.18 2.38 7.91
N ASP A 95 -15.63 1.39 7.16
CA ASP A 95 -15.70 -0.02 7.56
C ASP A 95 -14.58 -0.89 6.94
N SER A 96 -13.70 -0.28 6.18
CA SER A 96 -12.55 -0.96 5.57
C SER A 96 -11.30 -0.10 5.68
N CYS A 97 -10.17 -0.75 5.91
CA CYS A 97 -8.85 -0.12 5.92
C CYS A 97 -8.20 -0.24 4.55
N MET A 98 -7.74 0.90 4.04
CA MET A 98 -6.90 0.99 2.85
C MET A 98 -5.45 1.24 3.26
N LEU A 99 -4.53 0.59 2.58
CA LEU A 99 -3.11 0.92 2.65
C LEU A 99 -2.74 1.75 1.43
N LEU A 100 -2.05 2.85 1.63
CA LEU A 100 -1.62 3.78 0.59
C LEU A 100 -0.10 3.94 0.64
N GLY A 101 0.56 3.98 -0.53
CA GLY A 101 1.97 4.28 -0.66
C GLY A 101 2.22 5.33 -1.73
N ASP A 102 2.75 6.49 -1.35
CA ASP A 102 3.04 7.59 -2.25
C ASP A 102 4.54 7.61 -2.62
N HIS A 103 4.83 7.73 -3.91
CA HIS A 103 6.18 7.67 -4.46
C HIS A 103 6.38 8.66 -5.60
N SER A 104 7.62 9.15 -5.75
CA SER A 104 8.00 9.92 -6.93
C SER A 104 8.10 9.03 -8.16
N ALA A 105 7.63 9.50 -9.31
CA ALA A 105 7.81 8.86 -10.59
C ALA A 105 9.00 9.42 -11.37
N THR A 106 9.67 10.45 -10.85
CA THR A 106 10.81 11.08 -11.49
C THR A 106 11.96 10.08 -11.67
N SER A 107 12.39 9.86 -12.90
CA SER A 107 13.46 8.91 -13.25
C SER A 107 13.22 7.46 -12.83
N LEU A 108 11.96 7.09 -12.63
CA LEU A 108 11.56 5.74 -12.20
C LEU A 108 11.82 4.71 -13.31
N SER A 109 12.58 3.67 -12.98
CA SER A 109 12.76 2.48 -13.84
C SER A 109 11.75 1.38 -13.50
N THR A 110 11.60 0.39 -14.38
CA THR A 110 10.79 -0.81 -14.09
C THR A 110 11.33 -1.58 -12.90
N LEU A 111 12.64 -1.61 -12.71
CA LEU A 111 13.27 -2.26 -11.54
C LEU A 111 12.96 -1.51 -10.24
N ASP A 112 13.04 -0.18 -10.25
CA ASP A 112 12.69 0.63 -9.07
C ASP A 112 11.21 0.46 -8.71
N PHE A 113 10.32 0.52 -9.70
CA PHE A 113 8.90 0.28 -9.50
C PHE A 113 8.64 -1.10 -8.91
N SER A 114 9.29 -2.14 -9.44
CA SER A 114 9.11 -3.50 -8.90
C SER A 114 9.53 -3.62 -7.45
N GLY A 115 10.63 -2.98 -7.05
CA GLY A 115 11.08 -2.92 -5.66
C GLY A 115 10.07 -2.22 -4.75
N ILE A 116 9.53 -1.09 -5.19
CA ILE A 116 8.47 -0.35 -4.50
C ILE A 116 7.21 -1.21 -4.37
N PHE A 117 6.78 -1.85 -5.46
CA PHE A 117 5.59 -2.69 -5.50
C PHE A 117 5.69 -3.89 -4.54
N PHE A 118 6.79 -4.63 -4.57
CA PHE A 118 6.98 -5.79 -3.69
C PHE A 118 7.11 -5.38 -2.23
N SER A 119 7.75 -4.26 -1.93
CA SER A 119 7.79 -3.71 -0.57
C SER A 119 6.39 -3.33 -0.06
N PHE A 120 5.57 -2.72 -0.91
CA PHE A 120 4.18 -2.42 -0.60
C PHE A 120 3.35 -3.69 -0.38
N ALA A 121 3.49 -4.68 -1.26
CA ALA A 121 2.79 -5.97 -1.17
C ALA A 121 3.15 -6.72 0.13
N GLU A 122 4.41 -6.69 0.55
CA GLU A 122 4.84 -7.28 1.82
C GLU A 122 4.18 -6.60 3.01
N GLN A 123 4.16 -5.29 3.05
CA GLN A 123 3.48 -4.54 4.11
C GLN A 123 1.97 -4.84 4.13
N LEU A 124 1.35 -4.93 2.96
CA LEU A 124 -0.07 -5.27 2.84
C LEU A 124 -0.41 -6.63 3.48
N ILE A 125 0.45 -7.64 3.33
CA ILE A 125 0.30 -8.95 3.98
C ILE A 125 0.24 -8.81 5.51
N HIS A 126 1.14 -8.01 6.10
CA HIS A 126 1.18 -7.81 7.54
C HIS A 126 -0.04 -7.03 8.06
N TRP A 127 -0.49 -6.02 7.32
CA TRP A 127 -1.71 -5.29 7.66
C TRP A 127 -2.96 -6.16 7.57
N ARG A 128 -3.06 -7.01 6.56
CA ARG A 128 -4.16 -7.99 6.43
C ARG A 128 -4.16 -9.00 7.59
N TYR A 129 -3.00 -9.49 7.97
CA TYR A 129 -2.87 -10.38 9.12
C TYR A 129 -3.34 -9.70 10.41
N LEU A 130 -2.92 -8.45 10.66
CA LEU A 130 -3.35 -7.67 11.81
C LEU A 130 -4.88 -7.54 11.85
N LEU A 131 -5.49 -7.05 10.77
CA LEU A 131 -6.93 -6.82 10.72
C LEU A 131 -7.74 -8.11 10.84
N LYS A 132 -7.30 -9.19 10.22
CA LYS A 132 -7.95 -10.50 10.31
C LYS A 132 -7.87 -11.09 11.72
N SER A 133 -6.77 -10.90 12.41
CA SER A 133 -6.52 -11.45 13.75
C SER A 133 -7.09 -10.59 14.88
N TRP A 134 -7.29 -9.29 14.63
CA TRP A 134 -7.67 -8.32 15.65
C TRP A 134 -8.91 -8.67 16.46
N PRO A 135 -10.04 -9.13 15.86
CA PRO A 135 -11.28 -9.38 16.61
C PRO A 135 -11.17 -10.44 17.71
N THR A 136 -10.24 -11.38 17.55
CA THR A 136 -10.03 -12.50 18.48
C THR A 136 -8.73 -12.42 19.27
N ALA A 137 -7.93 -11.38 19.04
CA ALA A 137 -6.62 -11.19 19.66
C ALA A 137 -6.74 -10.73 21.12
N THR A 138 -5.84 -11.23 21.96
CA THR A 138 -5.67 -10.70 23.31
C THR A 138 -5.06 -9.30 23.29
N SER A 139 -5.12 -8.55 24.38
CA SER A 139 -4.46 -7.23 24.47
C SER A 139 -2.95 -7.32 24.25
N GLU A 140 -2.31 -8.38 24.70
CA GLU A 140 -0.88 -8.63 24.46
C GLU A 140 -0.58 -8.90 22.99
N ASP A 141 -1.40 -9.71 22.32
CA ASP A 141 -1.26 -9.99 20.88
C ASP A 141 -1.48 -8.74 20.04
N LYS A 142 -2.48 -7.93 20.38
CA LYS A 142 -2.73 -6.63 19.72
C LYS A 142 -1.52 -5.71 19.83
N GLN A 143 -0.93 -5.61 21.02
CA GLN A 143 0.26 -4.82 21.23
C GLN A 143 1.43 -5.31 20.38
N LYS A 144 1.69 -6.62 20.36
CA LYS A 144 2.74 -7.22 19.53
C LYS A 144 2.54 -6.95 18.03
N MET A 145 1.30 -7.09 17.54
CA MET A 145 0.98 -6.79 16.15
C MET A 145 1.21 -5.31 15.81
N GLN A 146 0.82 -4.40 16.69
CA GLN A 146 1.07 -2.96 16.51
C GLN A 146 2.58 -2.64 16.49
N GLU A 147 3.35 -3.22 17.42
CA GLU A 147 4.79 -3.05 17.48
C GLU A 147 5.47 -3.57 16.20
N ASN A 148 5.13 -4.77 15.75
CA ASN A 148 5.67 -5.36 14.54
C ASN A 148 5.44 -4.49 13.31
N ILE A 149 4.23 -3.98 13.12
CA ILE A 149 3.92 -3.05 12.00
C ILE A 149 4.66 -1.73 12.15
N SER A 150 4.75 -1.19 13.38
CA SER A 150 5.41 0.09 13.63
C SER A 150 6.92 0.02 13.40
N PHE A 151 7.54 -1.13 13.62
CA PHE A 151 8.96 -1.36 13.40
C PHE A 151 9.32 -1.82 11.98
N MET A 152 8.34 -2.18 11.15
CA MET A 152 8.56 -2.49 9.74
C MET A 152 8.90 -1.22 8.95
N ASN A 153 10.14 -0.77 9.11
CA ASN A 153 10.69 0.31 8.32
C ASN A 153 11.54 -0.29 7.18
N PRO A 154 11.20 -0.05 5.90
CA PRO A 154 11.97 -0.58 4.77
C PRO A 154 13.45 -0.15 4.78
N HIS A 155 13.80 0.91 5.52
CA HIS A 155 15.19 1.32 5.70
C HIS A 155 15.96 0.52 6.75
N LEU A 156 15.30 -0.19 7.67
CA LEU A 156 15.94 -1.07 8.65
C LEU A 156 16.23 -2.48 8.11
N VAL A 157 15.57 -2.89 7.04
CA VAL A 157 15.78 -4.21 6.39
C VAL A 157 17.02 -4.21 5.49
N ARG A 158 17.63 -3.06 5.19
CA ARG A 158 18.85 -2.92 4.38
C ARG A 158 20.13 -2.72 5.20
N ALA A 159 20.01 -2.75 6.49
CA ALA A 159 21.17 -2.84 7.39
C ALA A 159 21.39 -4.30 7.80
#